data_d8251d3aca9fd2aceae2926cca683581
#
_entry.id   d8251d3aca9fd2aceae2926cca683581
#
_cell.length_a   1.000
_cell.length_b   1.000
_cell.length_c   1.000
_cell.angle_alpha   90.00
_cell.angle_beta   90.00
_cell.angle_gamma   90.00
#
_symmetry.space_group_name_H-M   'P 1'
#
loop_
_entity.id
_entity.type
_entity.pdbx_description
1 polymer ?
#
loop_
_entity_poly.entity_id
_entity_poly.type
_entity_poly.pdbx_seq_one_letter_code
_entity_poly.pdbx_strand_id
1 'polypeptide(L)'
;MSERDDARVANLATDEDARNKGVVEALLIAADDPLGVSRLSSVLGQHTGAKEIRAYVNDLNEEYAQTGRSFRVVEVAGGFQLAVHSEFAPWIRQLMREKVAPRLSQASLETLAILAFKQPVTKAEVEHIRGVSVDGVLRQLMEKGLIRISGRSDAPGRPLLYGTTRDFLKHFGLKTLSDLPRIRELEELLREEEQRVAEGIDSPLSGVINTDGESEQDTHDRAPEPVSGPRGGGFAAGERSVDPNGQR
;
A
#
# COMPACT_ATOMS: atom_id res chain seq x y z
N MET A 1 41.14 24.90 -30.96
CA MET A 1 40.36 23.68 -30.62
C MET A 1 39.62 23.35 -31.92
N SER A 2 39.76 22.16 -32.45
CA SER A 2 39.28 21.79 -33.82
C SER A 2 37.87 21.24 -33.75
N GLU A 3 37.03 21.53 -34.76
CA GLU A 3 35.66 20.94 -34.94
C GLU A 3 35.63 19.41 -34.75
N ARG A 4 36.77 18.74 -35.01
CA ARG A 4 36.93 17.29 -34.80
C ARG A 4 36.99 16.90 -33.33
N ASP A 5 37.55 17.77 -32.45
CA ASP A 5 37.65 17.53 -31.02
C ASP A 5 36.25 17.75 -30.37
N ASP A 6 35.50 18.75 -30.83
CA ASP A 6 34.14 19.02 -30.36
C ASP A 6 33.19 17.89 -30.77
N ALA A 7 33.27 17.36 -32.02
CA ALA A 7 32.49 16.22 -32.46
C ALA A 7 32.85 14.93 -31.72
N ARG A 8 34.11 14.73 -31.34
CA ARG A 8 34.56 13.56 -30.56
C ARG A 8 34.04 13.61 -29.12
N VAL A 9 34.07 14.79 -28.49
CA VAL A 9 33.53 15.00 -27.14
C VAL A 9 32.02 14.82 -27.12
N ALA A 10 31.31 15.35 -28.12
CA ALA A 10 29.86 15.16 -28.26
C ALA A 10 29.47 13.68 -28.45
N ASN A 11 30.25 12.90 -29.21
CA ASN A 11 29.99 11.47 -29.43
C ASN A 11 30.29 10.64 -28.17
N LEU A 12 31.31 10.99 -27.38
CA LEU A 12 31.59 10.34 -26.10
C LEU A 12 30.50 10.63 -25.06
N ALA A 13 29.99 11.86 -25.00
CA ALA A 13 28.89 12.23 -24.11
C ALA A 13 27.60 11.48 -24.48
N THR A 14 27.28 11.36 -25.78
CA THR A 14 26.11 10.59 -26.25
C THR A 14 26.21 9.10 -25.92
N ASP A 15 27.40 8.53 -25.96
CA ASP A 15 27.64 7.11 -25.64
C ASP A 15 27.53 6.86 -24.12
N GLU A 16 28.00 7.81 -23.32
CA GLU A 16 27.86 7.78 -21.85
C GLU A 16 26.40 7.94 -21.42
N ASP A 17 25.64 8.85 -22.01
CA ASP A 17 24.22 9.05 -21.73
C ASP A 17 23.40 7.81 -22.10
N ALA A 18 23.64 7.20 -23.26
CA ALA A 18 22.99 5.95 -23.68
C ALA A 18 23.29 4.81 -22.69
N ARG A 19 24.54 4.71 -22.23
CA ARG A 19 24.93 3.74 -21.21
C ARG A 19 24.25 4.00 -19.88
N ASN A 20 24.24 5.24 -19.41
CA ASN A 20 23.63 5.62 -18.14
C ASN A 20 22.12 5.38 -18.13
N LYS A 21 21.43 5.68 -19.24
CA LYS A 21 20.02 5.34 -19.44
C LYS A 21 19.79 3.84 -19.30
N GLY A 22 20.61 3.00 -19.94
CA GLY A 22 20.53 1.53 -19.82
C GLY A 22 20.80 1.04 -18.39
N VAL A 23 21.72 1.69 -17.66
CA VAL A 23 21.94 1.39 -16.22
C VAL A 23 20.70 1.74 -15.38
N VAL A 24 20.07 2.91 -15.61
CA VAL A 24 18.83 3.28 -14.91
C VAL A 24 17.74 2.23 -15.16
N GLU A 25 17.53 1.82 -16.40
CA GLU A 25 16.58 0.77 -16.76
C GLU A 25 16.86 -0.53 -16.01
N ALA A 26 18.10 -1.01 -16.04
CA ALA A 26 18.50 -2.24 -15.36
C ALA A 26 18.28 -2.18 -13.85
N LEU A 27 18.58 -1.03 -13.21
CA LEU A 27 18.35 -0.81 -11.80
C LEU A 27 16.85 -0.83 -11.44
N LEU A 28 16.01 -0.21 -12.29
CA LEU A 28 14.56 -0.20 -12.10
C LEU A 28 13.94 -1.59 -12.26
N ILE A 29 14.48 -2.43 -13.16
CA ILE A 29 14.06 -3.84 -13.31
C ILE A 29 14.45 -4.67 -12.09
N ALA A 30 15.65 -4.43 -11.53
CA ALA A 30 16.18 -5.22 -10.41
C ALA A 30 15.64 -4.80 -9.04
N ALA A 31 14.95 -3.66 -8.95
CA ALA A 31 14.51 -3.10 -7.67
C ALA A 31 13.08 -3.51 -7.33
N ASP A 32 12.87 -3.99 -6.11
CA ASP A 32 11.55 -4.27 -5.54
C ASP A 32 10.83 -2.98 -5.06
N ASP A 33 11.59 -1.96 -4.71
CA ASP A 33 11.11 -0.69 -4.16
C ASP A 33 11.42 0.49 -5.09
N PRO A 34 10.60 1.58 -5.07
CA PRO A 34 10.89 2.78 -5.83
C PRO A 34 12.28 3.34 -5.53
N LEU A 35 13.09 3.55 -6.56
CA LEU A 35 14.44 4.08 -6.45
C LEU A 35 14.43 5.61 -6.48
N GLY A 36 14.81 6.22 -5.36
CA GLY A 36 14.98 7.68 -5.28
C GLY A 36 16.14 8.18 -6.13
N VAL A 37 16.05 9.45 -6.57
CA VAL A 37 17.08 10.13 -7.35
C VAL A 37 18.47 9.98 -6.71
N SER A 38 18.58 10.22 -5.40
CA SER A 38 19.88 10.12 -4.69
C SER A 38 20.50 8.72 -4.79
N ARG A 39 19.66 7.66 -4.79
CA ARG A 39 20.15 6.29 -4.94
C ARG A 39 20.63 6.02 -6.35
N LEU A 40 19.90 6.46 -7.36
CA LEU A 40 20.31 6.36 -8.77
C LEU A 40 21.61 7.14 -9.03
N SER A 41 21.69 8.40 -8.57
CA SER A 41 22.91 9.20 -8.68
C SER A 41 24.11 8.54 -8.01
N SER A 42 23.93 7.91 -6.85
CA SER A 42 25.04 7.24 -6.14
C SER A 42 25.65 6.07 -6.92
N VAL A 43 24.85 5.43 -7.79
CA VAL A 43 25.31 4.32 -8.64
C VAL A 43 25.94 4.83 -9.94
N LEU A 44 25.34 5.86 -10.56
CA LEU A 44 25.81 6.41 -11.84
C LEU A 44 27.04 7.32 -11.71
N GLY A 45 27.33 7.82 -10.51
CA GLY A 45 28.46 8.69 -10.25
C GLY A 45 28.12 10.16 -10.05
N GLN A 46 29.10 10.97 -9.61
CA GLN A 46 28.89 12.33 -9.12
C GLN A 46 28.40 13.34 -10.16
N HIS A 47 28.44 13.00 -11.45
CA HIS A 47 28.04 13.92 -12.53
C HIS A 47 26.58 13.76 -12.96
N THR A 48 25.85 12.76 -12.42
CA THR A 48 24.45 12.50 -12.76
C THR A 48 23.52 13.01 -11.67
N GLY A 49 22.90 14.14 -11.91
CA GLY A 49 21.95 14.77 -10.98
C GLY A 49 20.47 14.41 -11.24
N ALA A 50 19.59 15.09 -10.53
CA ALA A 50 18.15 14.87 -10.64
C ALA A 50 17.60 15.18 -12.04
N LYS A 51 18.18 16.14 -12.73
CA LYS A 51 17.75 16.57 -14.07
C LYS A 51 18.05 15.48 -15.11
N GLU A 52 19.27 14.94 -15.08
CA GLU A 52 19.72 13.89 -15.97
C GLU A 52 18.93 12.59 -15.76
N ILE A 53 18.69 12.19 -14.49
CA ILE A 53 17.90 11.00 -14.17
C ILE A 53 16.46 11.15 -14.68
N ARG A 54 15.83 12.32 -14.53
CA ARG A 54 14.50 12.57 -15.06
C ARG A 54 14.47 12.55 -16.58
N ALA A 55 15.53 13.05 -17.24
CA ALA A 55 15.65 12.95 -18.69
C ALA A 55 15.74 11.48 -19.14
N TYR A 56 16.62 10.66 -18.52
CA TYR A 56 16.69 9.22 -18.83
C TYR A 56 15.35 8.49 -18.62
N VAL A 57 14.62 8.82 -17.56
CA VAL A 57 13.29 8.23 -17.33
C VAL A 57 12.28 8.64 -18.41
N ASN A 58 12.31 9.89 -18.87
CA ASN A 58 11.44 10.37 -19.93
C ASN A 58 11.77 9.68 -21.27
N ASP A 59 13.06 9.61 -21.61
CA ASP A 59 13.54 8.93 -22.82
C ASP A 59 13.16 7.44 -22.82
N LEU A 60 13.31 6.75 -21.68
CA LEU A 60 12.85 5.36 -21.52
C LEU A 60 11.35 5.22 -21.77
N ASN A 61 10.54 6.11 -21.20
CA ASN A 61 9.08 6.09 -21.38
C ASN A 61 8.67 6.37 -22.84
N GLU A 62 9.38 7.26 -23.55
CA GLU A 62 9.17 7.50 -24.96
C GLU A 62 9.51 6.25 -25.81
N GLU A 63 10.64 5.60 -25.53
CA GLU A 63 11.03 4.34 -26.19
C GLU A 63 10.02 3.22 -25.92
N TYR A 64 9.54 3.09 -24.68
CA TYR A 64 8.54 2.09 -24.34
C TYR A 64 7.21 2.33 -25.04
N ALA A 65 6.77 3.59 -25.14
CA ALA A 65 5.56 3.96 -25.88
C ALA A 65 5.70 3.67 -27.38
N GLN A 66 6.84 4.03 -28.00
CA GLN A 66 7.11 3.80 -29.41
C GLN A 66 7.19 2.30 -29.77
N THR A 67 7.69 1.48 -28.83
CA THR A 67 7.86 0.04 -29.03
C THR A 67 6.68 -0.78 -28.50
N GLY A 68 5.61 -0.14 -28.02
CA GLY A 68 4.40 -0.81 -27.54
C GLY A 68 4.63 -1.72 -26.34
N ARG A 69 5.46 -1.30 -25.37
CA ARG A 69 5.69 -2.05 -24.14
C ARG A 69 4.46 -2.04 -23.25
N SER A 70 4.26 -3.13 -22.49
CA SER A 70 3.15 -3.27 -21.54
C SER A 70 3.39 -2.56 -20.19
N PHE A 71 4.51 -1.86 -20.04
CA PHE A 71 4.94 -1.20 -18.82
C PHE A 71 5.56 0.18 -19.11
N ARG A 72 5.66 0.98 -18.07
CA ARG A 72 6.32 2.29 -18.08
C ARG A 72 6.99 2.57 -16.74
N VAL A 73 7.90 3.54 -16.70
CA VAL A 73 8.44 4.07 -15.44
C VAL A 73 7.47 5.09 -14.88
N VAL A 74 7.12 4.95 -13.61
CA VAL A 74 6.28 5.90 -12.85
C VAL A 74 7.07 6.46 -11.67
N GLU A 75 6.76 7.69 -11.29
CA GLU A 75 7.27 8.29 -10.06
C GLU A 75 6.28 8.06 -8.93
N VAL A 76 6.69 7.35 -7.86
CA VAL A 76 5.86 7.03 -6.71
C VAL A 76 6.69 7.03 -5.43
N ALA A 77 6.12 7.52 -4.32
CA ALA A 77 6.78 7.58 -3.01
C ALA A 77 8.17 8.24 -3.05
N GLY A 78 8.34 9.28 -3.87
CA GLY A 78 9.59 10.01 -4.04
C GLY A 78 10.70 9.24 -4.76
N GLY A 79 10.35 8.23 -5.57
CA GLY A 79 11.27 7.46 -6.40
C GLY A 79 10.64 7.00 -7.70
N PHE A 80 11.40 6.30 -8.52
CA PHE A 80 10.98 5.73 -9.80
C PHE A 80 10.86 4.21 -9.68
N GLN A 81 9.84 3.64 -10.32
CA GLN A 81 9.68 2.19 -10.47
C GLN A 81 8.99 1.86 -11.78
N LEU A 82 9.12 0.62 -12.24
CA LEU A 82 8.34 0.09 -13.35
C LEU A 82 6.91 -0.22 -12.89
N ALA A 83 5.94 0.16 -13.70
CA ALA A 83 4.54 -0.16 -13.49
C ALA A 83 3.92 -0.65 -14.80
N VAL A 84 3.10 -1.68 -14.72
CA VAL A 84 2.35 -2.21 -15.87
C VAL A 84 1.19 -1.27 -16.19
N HIS A 85 0.85 -1.12 -17.48
CA HIS A 85 -0.33 -0.35 -17.88
C HIS A 85 -1.62 -0.99 -17.37
N SER A 86 -2.59 -0.15 -16.99
CA SER A 86 -3.86 -0.57 -16.37
C SER A 86 -4.67 -1.55 -17.22
N GLU A 87 -4.57 -1.48 -18.54
CA GLU A 87 -5.21 -2.40 -19.48
C GLU A 87 -4.83 -3.87 -19.22
N PHE A 88 -3.62 -4.15 -18.74
CA PHE A 88 -3.15 -5.50 -18.42
C PHE A 88 -3.51 -5.96 -16.99
N ALA A 89 -4.11 -5.09 -16.17
CA ALA A 89 -4.45 -5.41 -14.78
C ALA A 89 -5.35 -6.64 -14.60
N PRO A 90 -6.33 -6.97 -15.48
CA PRO A 90 -7.14 -8.17 -15.33
C PRO A 90 -6.33 -9.48 -15.32
N TRP A 91 -5.33 -9.59 -16.22
CA TRP A 91 -4.46 -10.77 -16.29
C TRP A 91 -3.54 -10.88 -15.08
N ILE A 92 -2.99 -9.74 -14.63
CA ILE A 92 -2.13 -9.70 -13.43
C ILE A 92 -2.95 -10.10 -12.19
N ARG A 93 -4.18 -9.58 -12.04
CA ARG A 93 -5.09 -9.99 -10.96
C ARG A 93 -5.39 -11.48 -10.99
N GLN A 94 -5.58 -12.06 -12.17
CA GLN A 94 -5.80 -13.50 -12.31
C GLN A 94 -4.58 -14.32 -11.88
N LEU A 95 -3.37 -13.89 -12.25
CA LEU A 95 -2.11 -14.52 -11.82
C LEU A 95 -1.89 -14.42 -10.32
N MET A 96 -2.26 -13.27 -9.73
CA MET A 96 -2.02 -12.96 -8.31
C MET A 96 -3.16 -13.38 -7.37
N ARG A 97 -4.23 -14.01 -7.86
CA ARG A 97 -5.45 -14.34 -7.08
C ARG A 97 -5.18 -15.04 -5.76
N GLU A 98 -4.15 -15.84 -5.67
CA GLU A 98 -3.79 -16.57 -4.44
C GLU A 98 -2.95 -15.73 -3.44
N LYS A 99 -2.45 -14.56 -3.85
CA LYS A 99 -1.52 -13.71 -3.05
C LYS A 99 -2.10 -12.37 -2.65
N VAL A 100 -3.38 -12.10 -2.95
CA VAL A 100 -3.98 -10.81 -2.61
C VAL A 100 -4.18 -10.73 -1.10
N ALA A 101 -3.44 -9.83 -0.46
CA ALA A 101 -3.67 -9.51 0.94
C ALA A 101 -5.13 -9.04 1.15
N PRO A 102 -5.75 -9.35 2.30
CA PRO A 102 -7.12 -8.93 2.57
C PRO A 102 -7.24 -7.41 2.43
N ARG A 103 -8.29 -6.99 1.72
CA ARG A 103 -8.60 -5.59 1.47
C ARG A 103 -8.81 -4.84 2.79
N LEU A 104 -8.60 -3.54 2.77
CA LEU A 104 -8.97 -2.67 3.90
C LEU A 104 -10.50 -2.64 4.01
N SER A 105 -11.02 -2.76 5.23
CA SER A 105 -12.45 -2.56 5.49
C SER A 105 -12.83 -1.09 5.24
N GLN A 106 -14.13 -0.82 5.04
CA GLN A 106 -14.66 0.53 4.91
C GLN A 106 -14.24 1.42 6.09
N ALA A 107 -14.35 0.92 7.32
CA ALA A 107 -13.91 1.63 8.52
C ALA A 107 -12.41 1.97 8.51
N SER A 108 -11.58 1.05 7.98
CA SER A 108 -10.13 1.28 7.83
C SER A 108 -9.82 2.32 6.76
N LEU A 109 -10.54 2.31 5.63
CA LEU A 109 -10.38 3.31 4.56
C LEU A 109 -10.77 4.71 5.03
N GLU A 110 -11.90 4.85 5.70
CA GLU A 110 -12.35 6.14 6.24
C GLU A 110 -11.38 6.71 7.28
N THR A 111 -10.91 5.86 8.21
CA THR A 111 -9.93 6.26 9.22
C THR A 111 -8.60 6.65 8.56
N LEU A 112 -8.14 5.89 7.57
CA LEU A 112 -6.92 6.17 6.83
C LEU A 112 -7.02 7.48 6.04
N ALA A 113 -8.18 7.77 5.45
CA ALA A 113 -8.43 9.05 4.77
C ALA A 113 -8.31 10.23 5.76
N ILE A 114 -8.96 10.15 6.93
CA ILE A 114 -8.83 11.20 7.95
C ILE A 114 -7.35 11.43 8.32
N LEU A 115 -6.61 10.35 8.55
CA LEU A 115 -5.18 10.42 8.86
C LEU A 115 -4.39 11.09 7.73
N ALA A 116 -4.63 10.69 6.47
CA ALA A 116 -3.92 11.22 5.31
C ALA A 116 -4.13 12.73 5.12
N PHE A 117 -5.35 13.23 5.35
CA PHE A 117 -5.68 14.65 5.16
C PHE A 117 -5.39 15.53 6.37
N LYS A 118 -5.41 14.97 7.59
CA LYS A 118 -5.30 15.74 8.84
C LYS A 118 -3.94 15.61 9.53
N GLN A 119 -3.07 14.73 9.06
CA GLN A 119 -1.78 14.48 9.70
C GLN A 119 -0.90 15.75 9.84
N PRO A 120 -0.15 15.89 10.94
CA PRO A 120 -0.10 14.97 12.10
C PRO A 120 -1.33 15.13 13.00
N VAL A 121 -1.98 14.04 13.41
CA VAL A 121 -3.25 14.03 14.12
C VAL A 121 -3.24 13.03 15.29
N THR A 122 -3.93 13.34 16.39
CA THR A 122 -4.05 12.46 17.55
C THR A 122 -5.20 11.45 17.38
N LYS A 123 -5.16 10.35 18.16
CA LYS A 123 -6.27 9.38 18.20
C LYS A 123 -7.59 10.05 18.55
N ALA A 124 -7.62 10.92 19.57
CA ALA A 124 -8.83 11.58 20.04
C ALA A 124 -9.47 12.47 18.94
N GLU A 125 -8.66 13.16 18.14
CA GLU A 125 -9.17 13.95 17.02
C GLU A 125 -9.77 13.06 15.91
N VAL A 126 -9.16 11.91 15.64
CA VAL A 126 -9.70 10.94 14.68
C VAL A 126 -11.02 10.37 15.20
N GLU A 127 -11.09 9.95 16.46
CA GLU A 127 -12.32 9.46 17.11
C GLU A 127 -13.42 10.51 17.13
N HIS A 128 -13.07 11.76 17.37
CA HIS A 128 -14.03 12.89 17.30
C HIS A 128 -14.67 13.03 15.92
N ILE A 129 -13.91 12.85 14.86
CA ILE A 129 -14.41 12.92 13.47
C ILE A 129 -15.22 11.66 13.12
N ARG A 130 -14.76 10.49 13.56
CA ARG A 130 -15.41 9.20 13.27
C ARG A 130 -16.68 8.94 14.10
N GLY A 131 -16.77 9.54 15.29
CA GLY A 131 -17.83 9.27 16.26
C GLY A 131 -17.75 7.91 16.97
N VAL A 132 -16.72 7.13 16.71
CA VAL A 132 -16.50 5.76 17.26
C VAL A 132 -15.03 5.56 17.62
N SER A 133 -14.77 4.57 18.49
CA SER A 133 -13.39 4.20 18.82
C SER A 133 -12.64 3.63 17.61
N VAL A 134 -11.37 4.03 17.46
CA VAL A 134 -10.51 3.65 16.31
C VAL A 134 -9.30 2.80 16.73
N ASP A 135 -9.22 2.30 17.98
CA ASP A 135 -8.06 1.57 18.48
C ASP A 135 -7.68 0.36 17.62
N GLY A 136 -8.65 -0.47 17.30
CA GLY A 136 -8.45 -1.66 16.47
C GLY A 136 -7.99 -1.30 15.07
N VAL A 137 -8.62 -0.28 14.47
CA VAL A 137 -8.30 0.20 13.13
C VAL A 137 -6.89 0.80 13.07
N LEU A 138 -6.51 1.65 14.03
CA LEU A 138 -5.15 2.21 14.09
C LEU A 138 -4.09 1.12 14.20
N ARG A 139 -4.32 0.10 15.03
CA ARG A 139 -3.41 -1.04 15.16
C ARG A 139 -3.27 -1.77 13.83
N GLN A 140 -4.38 -2.12 13.19
CA GLN A 140 -4.38 -2.79 11.88
C GLN A 140 -3.65 -1.98 10.81
N LEU A 141 -3.87 -0.66 10.74
CA LEU A 141 -3.19 0.21 9.78
C LEU A 141 -1.68 0.32 10.04
N MET A 142 -1.26 0.31 11.33
CA MET A 142 0.16 0.25 11.70
C MET A 142 0.79 -1.11 11.34
N GLU A 143 0.10 -2.21 11.60
CA GLU A 143 0.56 -3.56 11.22
C GLU A 143 0.73 -3.72 9.70
N LYS A 144 -0.15 -3.09 8.93
CA LYS A 144 -0.02 -3.01 7.46
C LYS A 144 1.04 -2.01 6.98
N GLY A 145 1.70 -1.29 7.89
CA GLY A 145 2.71 -0.30 7.55
C GLY A 145 2.17 0.96 6.87
N LEU A 146 0.85 1.18 6.83
CA LEU A 146 0.25 2.34 6.13
C LEU A 146 0.34 3.62 6.95
N ILE A 147 0.35 3.52 8.29
CA ILE A 147 0.50 4.64 9.21
C ILE A 147 1.63 4.39 10.21
N ARG A 148 2.11 5.46 10.81
CA ARG A 148 3.15 5.44 11.85
C ARG A 148 2.89 6.49 12.90
N ILE A 149 3.52 6.34 14.05
CA ILE A 149 3.64 7.42 15.04
C ILE A 149 4.66 8.42 14.50
N SER A 150 4.23 9.66 14.28
CA SER A 150 5.06 10.76 13.78
C SER A 150 5.68 11.61 14.90
N GLY A 151 5.14 11.51 16.13
CA GLY A 151 5.61 12.26 17.30
C GLY A 151 4.61 12.24 18.44
N ARG A 152 4.71 13.26 19.30
CA ARG A 152 3.78 13.54 20.39
C ARG A 152 3.32 14.98 20.32
N SER A 153 2.05 15.22 20.65
CA SER A 153 1.49 16.56 20.77
C SER A 153 1.98 17.25 22.04
N ASP A 154 2.05 18.58 22.03
CA ASP A 154 2.32 19.39 23.21
C ASP A 154 1.07 19.63 24.10
N ALA A 155 -0.09 19.13 23.69
CA ALA A 155 -1.33 19.17 24.46
C ALA A 155 -1.19 18.38 25.79
N PRO A 156 -2.01 18.70 26.82
CA PRO A 156 -2.04 17.99 28.09
C PRO A 156 -2.14 16.46 27.88
N GLY A 157 -1.32 15.70 28.61
CA GLY A 157 -1.23 14.25 28.43
C GLY A 157 -0.29 13.81 27.29
N ARG A 158 0.27 14.73 26.48
CA ARG A 158 1.22 14.49 25.40
C ARG A 158 0.82 13.31 24.49
N PRO A 159 -0.39 13.33 23.91
CA PRO A 159 -0.90 12.22 23.11
C PRO A 159 -0.02 11.95 21.89
N LEU A 160 -0.05 10.70 21.42
CA LEU A 160 0.65 10.29 20.20
C LEU A 160 0.04 10.97 18.98
N LEU A 161 0.91 11.40 18.07
CA LEU A 161 0.57 11.91 16.75
C LEU A 161 0.79 10.81 15.71
N TYR A 162 -0.19 10.64 14.85
CA TYR A 162 -0.16 9.66 13.76
C TYR A 162 0.01 10.37 12.41
N GLY A 163 0.63 9.67 11.48
CA GLY A 163 0.79 10.11 10.10
C GLY A 163 1.00 8.92 9.18
N THR A 164 0.88 9.14 7.89
CA THR A 164 1.09 8.12 6.85
C THR A 164 2.58 7.79 6.68
N THR A 165 2.84 6.71 5.96
CA THR A 165 4.18 6.19 5.68
C THR A 165 4.53 6.35 4.19
N ARG A 166 5.74 5.93 3.83
CA ARG A 166 6.13 5.77 2.43
C ARG A 166 5.36 4.62 1.75
N ASP A 167 5.03 3.57 2.50
CA ASP A 167 4.24 2.44 2.00
C ASP A 167 2.79 2.83 1.69
N PHE A 168 2.23 3.78 2.43
CA PHE A 168 0.97 4.42 2.06
C PHE A 168 1.07 5.07 0.67
N LEU A 169 2.10 5.87 0.40
CA LEU A 169 2.28 6.49 -0.92
C LEU A 169 2.43 5.44 -2.03
N LYS A 170 3.20 4.37 -1.78
CA LYS A 170 3.33 3.24 -2.73
C LYS A 170 1.99 2.57 -2.99
N HIS A 171 1.23 2.29 -1.94
CA HIS A 171 -0.05 1.59 -2.04
C HIS A 171 -1.07 2.36 -2.88
N PHE A 172 -1.09 3.69 -2.77
CA PHE A 172 -2.00 4.56 -3.50
C PHE A 172 -1.41 5.17 -4.78
N GLY A 173 -0.18 4.81 -5.15
CA GLY A 173 0.47 5.32 -6.37
C GLY A 173 0.78 6.81 -6.34
N LEU A 174 0.93 7.41 -5.17
CA LEU A 174 1.18 8.83 -4.98
C LEU A 174 2.70 9.12 -4.98
N LYS A 175 3.13 10.20 -5.61
CA LYS A 175 4.53 10.67 -5.52
C LYS A 175 4.81 11.27 -4.15
N THR A 176 3.88 12.11 -3.68
CA THR A 176 3.93 12.85 -2.41
C THR A 176 2.53 12.97 -1.81
N LEU A 177 2.44 13.39 -0.56
CA LEU A 177 1.15 13.69 0.08
C LEU A 177 0.39 14.84 -0.59
N SER A 178 1.10 15.74 -1.27
CA SER A 178 0.50 16.85 -2.00
C SER A 178 -0.30 16.42 -3.23
N ASP A 179 -0.11 15.17 -3.67
CA ASP A 179 -0.85 14.60 -4.80
C ASP A 179 -2.23 14.06 -4.37
N LEU A 180 -2.53 14.08 -3.08
CA LEU A 180 -3.89 13.79 -2.60
C LEU A 180 -4.85 14.85 -3.16
N PRO A 181 -5.98 14.47 -3.76
CA PRO A 181 -6.95 15.39 -4.28
C PRO A 181 -7.49 16.29 -3.15
N ARG A 182 -7.79 17.53 -3.46
CA ARG A 182 -8.46 18.40 -2.48
C ARG A 182 -9.87 17.86 -2.19
N ILE A 183 -10.40 18.16 -0.99
CA ILE A 183 -11.72 17.64 -0.58
C ILE A 183 -12.80 17.95 -1.63
N ARG A 184 -12.78 19.11 -2.26
CA ARG A 184 -13.71 19.48 -3.34
C ARG A 184 -13.53 18.63 -4.59
N GLU A 185 -12.29 18.40 -5.01
CA GLU A 185 -11.95 17.53 -6.15
C GLU A 185 -12.36 16.09 -5.88
N LEU A 186 -12.23 15.64 -4.62
CA LEU A 186 -12.69 14.31 -4.20
C LEU A 186 -14.22 14.19 -4.28
N GLU A 187 -14.96 15.22 -3.86
CA GLU A 187 -16.43 15.22 -3.97
C GLU A 187 -16.89 15.19 -5.44
N GLU A 188 -16.19 15.90 -6.33
CA GLU A 188 -16.46 15.86 -7.77
C GLU A 188 -16.16 14.48 -8.36
N LEU A 189 -15.01 13.87 -8.03
CA LEU A 189 -14.65 12.52 -8.47
C LEU A 189 -15.64 11.46 -7.98
N LEU A 190 -16.11 11.56 -6.73
CA LEU A 190 -17.11 10.64 -6.20
C LEU A 190 -18.45 10.76 -6.94
N ARG A 191 -18.89 11.97 -7.28
CA ARG A 191 -20.11 12.17 -8.07
C ARG A 191 -20.00 11.62 -9.49
N GLU A 192 -18.84 11.85 -10.14
CA GLU A 192 -18.58 11.31 -11.46
C GLU A 192 -18.58 9.77 -11.43
N GLU A 193 -18.03 9.18 -10.37
CA GLU A 193 -17.97 7.74 -10.19
C GLU A 193 -19.37 7.14 -9.92
N GLU A 194 -20.17 7.78 -9.07
CA GLU A 194 -21.56 7.39 -8.83
C GLU A 194 -22.39 7.42 -10.13
N GLN A 195 -22.16 8.42 -10.98
CA GLN A 195 -22.82 8.51 -12.29
C GLN A 195 -22.37 7.38 -13.23
N ARG A 196 -21.07 7.07 -13.27
CA ARG A 196 -20.51 5.97 -14.09
C ARG A 196 -21.05 4.62 -13.68
N VAL A 197 -21.13 4.37 -12.37
CA VAL A 197 -21.73 3.13 -11.82
C VAL A 197 -23.22 3.05 -12.18
N ALA A 198 -23.95 4.16 -12.09
CA ALA A 198 -25.36 4.23 -12.48
C ALA A 198 -25.57 3.98 -13.99
N GLU A 199 -24.62 4.33 -14.83
CA GLU A 199 -24.62 4.10 -16.28
C GLU A 199 -24.10 2.70 -16.68
N GLY A 200 -23.69 1.86 -15.70
CA GLY A 200 -23.20 0.50 -15.93
C GLY A 200 -21.79 0.43 -16.53
N ILE A 201 -21.02 1.52 -16.43
CA ILE A 201 -19.63 1.60 -16.88
C ILE A 201 -18.73 1.07 -15.76
N ASP A 202 -17.86 0.13 -16.09
CA ASP A 202 -16.94 -0.49 -15.12
C ASP A 202 -16.01 0.59 -14.51
N SER A 203 -16.06 0.71 -13.18
CA SER A 203 -15.36 1.74 -12.43
C SER A 203 -13.86 1.44 -12.32
N PRO A 204 -12.96 2.40 -12.61
CA PRO A 204 -11.53 2.27 -12.31
C PRO A 204 -11.26 2.06 -10.81
N LEU A 205 -12.19 2.50 -9.94
CA LEU A 205 -12.10 2.37 -8.49
C LEU A 205 -12.74 1.09 -7.95
N SER A 206 -13.46 0.30 -8.76
CA SER A 206 -14.10 -0.97 -8.34
C SER A 206 -13.12 -2.00 -7.77
N GLY A 207 -11.82 -1.81 -8.01
CA GLY A 207 -10.75 -2.56 -7.37
C GLY A 207 -10.42 -2.12 -5.93
N VAL A 208 -10.85 -0.92 -5.53
CA VAL A 208 -10.50 -0.29 -4.24
C VAL A 208 -11.72 -0.26 -3.30
N ILE A 209 -12.93 -0.08 -3.84
CA ILE A 209 -14.16 0.08 -3.06
C ILE A 209 -15.17 -0.98 -3.53
N ASN A 210 -15.40 -2.02 -2.74
CA ASN A 210 -16.61 -2.86 -2.89
C ASN A 210 -17.68 -2.29 -1.96
N THR A 211 -18.76 -1.76 -2.55
CA THR A 211 -19.98 -1.33 -1.87
C THR A 211 -20.98 -2.48 -1.68
N ASP A 212 -20.52 -3.73 -1.70
CA ASP A 212 -21.39 -4.85 -1.36
C ASP A 212 -21.55 -4.86 0.17
N GLY A 213 -22.66 -4.25 0.58
CA GLY A 213 -23.15 -4.28 1.95
C GLY A 213 -23.64 -5.68 2.31
N GLU A 214 -22.73 -6.55 2.67
CA GLU A 214 -23.05 -7.67 3.53
C GLU A 214 -22.94 -7.18 4.97
N SER A 215 -24.13 -6.93 5.53
CA SER A 215 -24.32 -6.78 6.97
C SER A 215 -23.83 -8.07 7.65
N GLU A 216 -22.61 -8.07 8.17
CA GLU A 216 -22.25 -9.03 9.20
C GLU A 216 -23.15 -8.78 10.41
N GLN A 217 -24.18 -9.62 10.54
CA GLN A 217 -24.94 -9.76 11.76
C GLN A 217 -23.97 -10.18 12.85
N ASP A 218 -23.81 -9.27 13.78
CA ASP A 218 -23.21 -9.44 15.11
C ASP A 218 -23.89 -10.64 15.80
N THR A 219 -23.35 -11.85 15.66
CA THR A 219 -23.71 -12.97 16.49
C THR A 219 -23.01 -12.82 17.83
N HIS A 220 -23.59 -11.96 18.65
CA HIS A 220 -23.27 -11.85 20.04
C HIS A 220 -23.55 -13.18 20.75
N ASP A 221 -22.48 -13.78 21.20
CA ASP A 221 -22.30 -14.60 22.38
C ASP A 221 -23.61 -15.08 23.06
N ARG A 222 -24.03 -16.28 22.72
CA ARG A 222 -25.02 -17.02 23.51
C ARG A 222 -24.29 -18.17 24.18
N ALA A 223 -24.01 -17.97 25.48
CA ALA A 223 -23.50 -19.00 26.35
C ALA A 223 -24.34 -20.29 26.27
N PRO A 224 -23.73 -21.48 26.25
CA PRO A 224 -24.50 -22.71 26.24
C PRO A 224 -25.19 -22.95 27.60
N GLU A 225 -26.52 -23.10 27.56
CA GLU A 225 -27.29 -23.54 28.69
C GLU A 225 -26.91 -24.98 29.12
N PRO A 226 -26.95 -25.33 30.40
CA PRO A 226 -26.60 -26.65 30.89
C PRO A 226 -27.70 -27.66 30.55
N VAL A 227 -27.33 -28.68 29.79
CA VAL A 227 -28.19 -29.81 29.43
C VAL A 227 -28.46 -30.67 30.68
N SER A 228 -29.69 -30.67 31.16
CA SER A 228 -30.17 -31.61 32.16
C SER A 228 -30.26 -33.02 31.60
N GLY A 229 -29.39 -33.92 32.04
CA GLY A 229 -29.45 -35.34 31.68
C GLY A 229 -30.43 -36.12 32.53
N PRO A 230 -31.03 -37.20 32.03
CA PRO A 230 -31.93 -38.04 32.78
C PRO A 230 -31.25 -39.02 33.74
N ARG A 231 -31.85 -39.16 34.93
CA ARG A 231 -31.50 -40.15 35.97
C ARG A 231 -31.75 -41.57 35.47
N GLY A 232 -30.94 -42.49 35.88
CA GLY A 232 -31.38 -43.86 36.09
C GLY A 232 -30.36 -44.96 35.76
N GLY A 233 -30.02 -45.76 36.78
CA GLY A 233 -29.61 -47.14 36.58
C GLY A 233 -28.26 -47.50 37.19
N GLY A 234 -28.26 -47.96 38.46
CA GLY A 234 -27.10 -48.53 39.11
C GLY A 234 -26.73 -49.93 38.63
N PHE A 235 -25.56 -50.36 38.91
CA PHE A 235 -25.23 -51.71 39.47
C PHE A 235 -23.72 -51.81 39.70
N ALA A 236 -23.36 -51.98 40.96
CA ALA A 236 -22.51 -52.95 41.64
C ALA A 236 -21.10 -53.30 41.16
N ALA A 237 -20.18 -53.03 42.06
CA ALA A 237 -19.19 -53.93 42.62
C ALA A 237 -18.12 -54.59 41.71
N GLY A 238 -16.88 -54.31 42.08
CA GLY A 238 -15.73 -55.12 41.66
C GLY A 238 -14.41 -54.56 42.16
N GLU A 239 -14.13 -54.80 43.47
CA GLU A 239 -12.81 -54.64 44.08
C GLU A 239 -11.74 -55.46 43.31
N ARG A 240 -10.57 -54.88 43.08
CA ARG A 240 -9.29 -55.53 43.40
C ARG A 240 -8.14 -54.50 43.38
N SER A 241 -7.59 -54.39 44.58
CA SER A 241 -6.26 -53.90 44.89
C SER A 241 -5.18 -54.59 44.10
N VAL A 242 -4.09 -53.91 43.84
CA VAL A 242 -2.71 -54.32 44.24
C VAL A 242 -1.77 -53.15 43.88
N ASP A 243 -1.09 -52.69 44.90
CA ASP A 243 0.10 -51.86 44.98
C ASP A 243 1.37 -52.69 44.60
N PRO A 244 2.56 -52.12 44.84
CA PRO A 244 3.33 -51.08 44.17
C PRO A 244 4.72 -51.59 43.70
N ASN A 245 5.52 -50.67 43.21
CA ASN A 245 7.00 -50.70 43.24
C ASN A 245 7.76 -51.36 42.10
N GLY A 246 8.75 -50.56 41.60
CA GLY A 246 9.95 -51.16 40.98
C GLY A 246 10.56 -50.42 39.83
N GLN A 247 11.34 -49.41 40.17
CA GLN A 247 12.70 -49.10 39.67
C GLN A 247 13.16 -49.81 38.38
N ARG A 248 13.47 -49.10 37.34
CA ARG A 248 14.83 -48.70 36.91
C ARG A 248 14.74 -47.75 35.72
#